data_84993ec459229c0fa98d4b7e7a6cfb24
#
_entry.id   84993ec459229c0fa98d4b7e7a6cfb24
#
_cell.length_a   1.000
_cell.length_b   1.000
_cell.length_c   1.000
_cell.angle_alpha   90.00
_cell.angle_beta   90.00
_cell.angle_gamma   90.00
#
_symmetry.space_group_name_H-M   'P 1'
#
loop_
_entity.id
_entity.type
_entity.pdbx_description
1 polymer ?
#
loop_
_entity_poly.entity_id
_entity_poly.type
_entity_poly.pdbx_seq_one_letter_code
_entity_poly.pdbx_strand_id
1 'polypeptide(L)'
;MLRIKFNCLKFFAKLLFLFRININLWEILLTMNKVVNNALEAIKGIESNMTLMLGGFGLCGIPENCIAALADSDITGLTCISNNAGVDGFGLGMLLRRRQIRKMISSYVGENKEFERQLLSGELEVELTPQGTLAERIRAGGAGIPAFFVPAGYGTEVAEGKPVREFDGKMYLEEHWLKADFAIVKAWKGDTHGNLVYKHTANNFNQAMATAGRITIAEVEELVPAGTLDPNHIHTPGVFVQRIFQGSNYEKRIEFATTR
;
A
#
# COMPACT_ATOMS: atom_id res chain seq x y z
N MET A 1 4.07 17.93 53.41
CA MET A 1 4.97 18.75 52.56
C MET A 1 6.21 18.01 52.04
N LEU A 2 6.65 16.88 52.62
CA LEU A 2 7.85 16.12 52.14
C LEU A 2 7.58 15.17 50.93
N ARG A 3 6.37 14.67 50.72
CA ARG A 3 6.05 13.71 49.62
C ARG A 3 6.05 14.33 48.24
N ILE A 4 5.77 15.62 48.12
CA ILE A 4 5.74 16.33 46.81
C ILE A 4 7.16 16.60 46.29
N LYS A 5 8.14 16.87 47.16
CA LYS A 5 9.55 17.08 46.77
C LYS A 5 10.22 15.81 46.21
N PHE A 6 9.84 14.63 46.68
CA PHE A 6 10.43 13.36 46.22
C PHE A 6 9.98 12.96 44.83
N ASN A 7 8.76 13.30 44.45
CA ASN A 7 8.25 13.03 43.08
C ASN A 7 8.84 13.98 42.03
N CYS A 8 9.10 15.23 42.38
CA CYS A 8 9.79 16.18 41.50
C CYS A 8 11.23 15.75 41.21
N LEU A 9 11.96 15.28 42.24
CA LEU A 9 13.36 14.82 42.04
C LEU A 9 13.44 13.57 41.16
N LYS A 10 12.49 12.62 41.30
CA LYS A 10 12.41 11.44 40.42
C LYS A 10 12.00 11.80 38.98
N PHE A 11 11.15 12.80 38.83
CA PHE A 11 10.78 13.31 37.51
C PHE A 11 11.96 14.00 36.84
N PHE A 12 12.70 14.87 37.58
CA PHE A 12 13.91 15.50 37.05
C PHE A 12 15.04 14.50 36.78
N ALA A 13 15.20 13.46 37.60
CA ALA A 13 16.18 12.40 37.34
C ALA A 13 15.82 11.56 36.11
N LYS A 14 14.53 11.28 35.86
CA LYS A 14 14.07 10.67 34.61
C LYS A 14 14.27 11.59 33.41
N LEU A 15 14.03 12.88 33.56
CA LEU A 15 14.26 13.87 32.51
C LEU A 15 15.77 13.99 32.18
N LEU A 16 16.65 14.00 33.22
CA LEU A 16 18.10 14.00 33.03
C LEU A 16 18.63 12.67 32.48
N PHE A 17 17.99 11.55 32.76
CA PHE A 17 18.32 10.27 32.12
C PHE A 17 17.95 10.24 30.65
N LEU A 18 16.83 10.87 30.26
CA LEU A 18 16.45 11.09 28.86
C LEU A 18 17.40 12.08 28.15
N PHE A 19 17.93 13.07 28.86
CA PHE A 19 18.97 13.99 28.34
C PHE A 19 20.36 13.37 28.28
N ARG A 20 20.66 12.29 29.02
CA ARG A 20 21.93 11.54 28.91
C ARG A 20 21.97 10.56 27.74
N ILE A 21 20.83 10.21 27.16
CA ILE A 21 20.79 9.63 25.82
C ILE A 21 21.00 10.82 24.89
N ASN A 22 22.21 10.96 24.38
CA ASN A 22 22.63 11.95 23.39
C ASN A 22 21.92 11.70 22.05
N ILE A 23 20.57 11.71 22.08
CA ILE A 23 19.75 11.68 20.88
C ILE A 23 19.77 13.12 20.39
N ASN A 24 20.63 13.35 19.42
CA ASN A 24 20.75 14.64 18.76
C ASN A 24 19.36 14.95 18.16
N LEU A 25 18.71 16.02 18.62
CA LEU A 25 17.39 16.44 18.09
C LEU A 25 17.41 16.59 16.56
N TRP A 26 18.58 16.94 16.01
CA TRP A 26 18.84 16.98 14.58
C TRP A 26 18.81 15.62 13.93
N GLU A 27 19.29 14.55 14.59
CA GLU A 27 19.19 13.19 14.06
C GLU A 27 17.74 12.71 14.03
N ILE A 28 16.94 13.05 15.04
CA ILE A 28 15.50 12.76 15.04
C ILE A 28 14.80 13.51 13.91
N LEU A 29 15.10 14.78 13.72
CA LEU A 29 14.55 15.59 12.63
C LEU A 29 15.00 15.10 11.25
N LEU A 30 16.26 14.65 11.12
CA LEU A 30 16.78 14.05 9.89
C LEU A 30 16.15 12.69 9.59
N THR A 31 15.87 11.89 10.62
CA THR A 31 15.14 10.60 10.45
C THR A 31 13.65 10.77 10.10
N MET A 32 13.09 11.96 10.34
CA MET A 32 11.73 12.30 9.92
C MET A 32 11.62 12.67 8.43
N ASN A 33 12.74 12.99 7.77
CA ASN A 33 12.72 13.25 6.33
C ASN A 33 12.67 11.92 5.57
N LYS A 34 11.55 11.66 4.92
CA LYS A 34 11.27 10.43 4.18
C LYS A 34 11.43 10.61 2.67
N VAL A 35 11.88 11.77 2.26
CA VAL A 35 12.01 12.12 0.84
C VAL A 35 13.17 11.36 0.22
N VAL A 36 12.89 10.70 -0.89
CA VAL A 36 13.87 10.09 -1.78
C VAL A 36 13.82 10.78 -3.14
N ASN A 37 14.89 10.68 -3.93
CA ASN A 37 15.03 11.52 -5.12
C ASN A 37 14.13 11.10 -6.29
N ASN A 38 13.83 9.81 -6.42
CA ASN A 38 13.11 9.26 -7.57
C ASN A 38 12.60 7.83 -7.28
N ALA A 39 11.89 7.27 -8.25
CA ALA A 39 11.33 5.92 -8.18
C ALA A 39 12.39 4.82 -8.00
N LEU A 40 13.55 4.92 -8.65
CA LEU A 40 14.64 3.94 -8.52
C LEU A 40 15.18 3.88 -7.09
N GLU A 41 15.29 5.03 -6.44
CA GLU A 41 15.69 5.09 -5.03
C GLU A 41 14.56 4.59 -4.13
N ALA A 42 13.32 4.92 -4.46
CA ALA A 42 12.15 4.52 -3.69
C ALA A 42 11.99 2.99 -3.61
N ILE A 43 12.21 2.28 -4.73
CA ILE A 43 12.05 0.81 -4.79
C ILE A 43 13.25 0.03 -4.26
N LYS A 44 14.34 0.67 -3.82
CA LYS A 44 15.50 -0.05 -3.24
C LYS A 44 15.08 -0.97 -2.11
N GLY A 45 15.60 -2.21 -2.15
CA GLY A 45 15.29 -3.26 -1.18
C GLY A 45 14.04 -4.06 -1.52
N ILE A 46 13.38 -3.79 -2.65
CA ILE A 46 12.44 -4.74 -3.24
C ILE A 46 13.29 -5.81 -3.92
N GLU A 47 13.03 -7.08 -3.58
CA GLU A 47 13.76 -8.22 -4.08
C GLU A 47 12.80 -9.25 -4.71
N SER A 48 13.35 -10.18 -5.49
CA SER A 48 12.57 -11.26 -6.09
C SER A 48 11.82 -12.07 -5.01
N ASN A 49 10.64 -12.56 -5.36
CA ASN A 49 9.73 -13.33 -4.52
C ASN A 49 9.04 -12.56 -3.37
N MET A 50 9.23 -11.24 -3.28
CA MET A 50 8.51 -10.41 -2.30
C MET A 50 7.05 -10.22 -2.67
N THR A 51 6.25 -9.89 -1.66
CA THR A 51 4.84 -9.50 -1.80
C THR A 51 4.72 -7.98 -1.86
N LEU A 52 4.08 -7.48 -2.90
CA LEU A 52 3.85 -6.05 -3.13
C LEU A 52 2.34 -5.75 -3.14
N MET A 53 1.93 -4.69 -2.48
CA MET A 53 0.64 -4.03 -2.69
C MET A 53 0.82 -2.85 -3.63
N LEU A 54 0.04 -2.79 -4.70
CA LEU A 54 0.10 -1.69 -5.66
C LEU A 54 -1.27 -1.01 -5.73
N GLY A 55 -1.29 0.25 -5.31
CA GLY A 55 -2.50 1.07 -5.25
C GLY A 55 -3.08 1.33 -6.63
N GLY A 56 -4.32 1.80 -6.64
CA GLY A 56 -5.07 2.08 -7.86
C GLY A 56 -6.33 1.24 -8.00
N PHE A 57 -7.13 1.62 -8.98
CA PHE A 57 -8.34 0.92 -9.43
C PHE A 57 -8.41 1.07 -10.95
N GLY A 58 -8.37 -0.02 -11.69
CA GLY A 58 -8.05 0.06 -13.09
C GLY A 58 -6.67 0.71 -13.26
N LEU A 59 -6.61 1.77 -14.02
CA LEU A 59 -5.40 2.61 -14.14
C LEU A 59 -5.49 3.89 -13.30
N CYS A 60 -6.64 4.16 -12.68
CA CYS A 60 -6.83 5.36 -11.89
C CYS A 60 -6.05 5.29 -10.58
N GLY A 61 -5.12 6.22 -10.38
CA GLY A 61 -4.35 6.34 -9.14
C GLY A 61 -3.27 5.28 -8.96
N ILE A 62 -2.76 4.69 -10.04
CA ILE A 62 -1.61 3.78 -10.01
C ILE A 62 -0.29 4.54 -9.83
N PRO A 63 0.72 3.98 -9.17
CA PRO A 63 2.05 4.57 -9.02
C PRO A 63 2.89 4.32 -10.30
N GLU A 64 2.64 5.12 -11.35
CA GLU A 64 3.18 4.91 -12.69
C GLU A 64 4.71 4.86 -12.72
N ASN A 65 5.39 5.76 -11.98
CA ASN A 65 6.85 5.85 -12.01
C ASN A 65 7.49 4.66 -11.28
N CYS A 66 6.91 4.22 -10.15
CA CYS A 66 7.39 3.03 -9.44
C CYS A 66 7.17 1.76 -10.26
N ILE A 67 6.03 1.63 -10.94
CA ILE A 67 5.74 0.47 -11.80
C ILE A 67 6.74 0.44 -12.97
N ALA A 68 7.03 1.58 -13.60
CA ALA A 68 8.03 1.67 -14.66
C ALA A 68 9.42 1.27 -14.15
N ALA A 69 9.84 1.78 -12.98
CA ALA A 69 11.13 1.43 -12.37
C ALA A 69 11.24 -0.07 -12.04
N LEU A 70 10.15 -0.68 -11.54
CA LEU A 70 10.10 -2.13 -11.33
C LEU A 70 10.17 -2.90 -12.65
N ALA A 71 9.46 -2.44 -13.67
CA ALA A 71 9.49 -3.06 -14.99
C ALA A 71 10.89 -3.07 -15.59
N ASP A 72 11.70 -2.06 -15.33
CA ASP A 72 13.08 -1.95 -15.83
C ASP A 72 14.12 -2.69 -14.97
N SER A 73 13.68 -3.33 -13.89
CA SER A 73 14.54 -4.14 -13.00
C SER A 73 14.53 -5.62 -13.40
N ASP A 74 15.51 -6.37 -12.85
CA ASP A 74 15.59 -7.84 -12.98
C ASP A 74 14.81 -8.59 -11.88
N ILE A 75 13.95 -7.90 -11.12
CA ILE A 75 13.16 -8.48 -10.04
C ILE A 75 12.07 -9.37 -10.63
N THR A 76 11.95 -10.60 -10.14
CA THR A 76 10.98 -11.60 -10.62
C THR A 76 10.31 -12.35 -9.48
N GLY A 77 9.31 -13.19 -9.80
CA GLY A 77 8.64 -14.03 -8.81
C GLY A 77 7.74 -13.27 -7.83
N LEU A 78 7.38 -12.04 -8.13
CA LEU A 78 6.58 -11.18 -7.25
C LEU A 78 5.19 -11.75 -7.00
N THR A 79 4.69 -11.61 -5.78
CA THR A 79 3.27 -11.70 -5.47
C THR A 79 2.70 -10.29 -5.44
N CYS A 80 1.79 -9.96 -6.35
CA CYS A 80 1.19 -8.63 -6.42
C CYS A 80 -0.26 -8.66 -5.93
N ILE A 81 -0.58 -7.77 -4.99
CA ILE A 81 -1.91 -7.53 -4.46
C ILE A 81 -2.39 -6.19 -5.04
N SER A 82 -3.40 -6.24 -5.90
CA SER A 82 -3.98 -5.05 -6.54
C SER A 82 -5.40 -5.34 -6.99
N ASN A 83 -6.20 -4.30 -7.23
CA ASN A 83 -7.58 -4.48 -7.72
C ASN A 83 -7.63 -5.29 -9.03
N ASN A 84 -6.77 -4.96 -9.97
CA ASN A 84 -6.52 -5.65 -11.24
C ASN A 84 -5.05 -5.52 -11.64
N ALA A 85 -4.68 -5.91 -12.85
CA ALA A 85 -3.32 -5.81 -13.36
C ALA A 85 -3.17 -4.78 -14.50
N GLY A 86 -3.93 -3.69 -14.46
CA GLY A 86 -3.91 -2.68 -15.50
C GLY A 86 -4.41 -3.23 -16.85
N VAL A 87 -3.87 -2.69 -17.94
CA VAL A 87 -4.15 -3.10 -19.31
C VAL A 87 -2.89 -3.60 -20.00
N ASP A 88 -3.02 -4.17 -21.20
CA ASP A 88 -1.87 -4.59 -22.00
C ASP A 88 -0.85 -3.45 -22.16
N GLY A 89 0.36 -3.67 -21.63
CA GLY A 89 1.49 -2.74 -21.77
C GLY A 89 1.45 -1.48 -20.92
N PHE A 90 0.47 -1.33 -20.00
CA PHE A 90 0.44 -0.22 -19.07
C PHE A 90 0.01 -0.64 -17.65
N GLY A 91 0.45 0.12 -16.63
CA GLY A 91 0.28 -0.28 -15.24
C GLY A 91 0.97 -1.63 -14.95
N LEU A 92 0.37 -2.48 -14.13
CA LEU A 92 0.91 -3.82 -13.82
C LEU A 92 1.00 -4.74 -15.05
N GLY A 93 0.32 -4.43 -16.15
CA GLY A 93 0.47 -5.12 -17.43
C GLY A 93 1.91 -5.11 -17.94
N MET A 94 2.71 -4.09 -17.59
CA MET A 94 4.14 -4.04 -17.91
C MET A 94 4.92 -5.16 -17.21
N LEU A 95 4.63 -5.40 -15.92
CA LEU A 95 5.29 -6.44 -15.12
C LEU A 95 4.85 -7.85 -15.56
N LEU A 96 3.57 -8.02 -15.92
CA LEU A 96 3.06 -9.29 -16.49
C LEU A 96 3.77 -9.64 -17.78
N ARG A 97 3.88 -8.67 -18.69
CA ARG A 97 4.57 -8.85 -19.98
C ARG A 97 6.03 -9.29 -19.81
N ARG A 98 6.70 -8.83 -18.75
CA ARG A 98 8.08 -9.18 -18.41
C ARG A 98 8.23 -10.43 -17.54
N ARG A 99 7.13 -11.13 -17.22
CA ARG A 99 7.13 -12.33 -16.34
C ARG A 99 7.70 -12.05 -14.94
N GLN A 100 7.54 -10.84 -14.45
CA GLN A 100 8.01 -10.46 -13.12
C GLN A 100 7.05 -10.87 -12.01
N ILE A 101 5.78 -11.11 -12.34
CA ILE A 101 4.73 -11.51 -11.39
C ILE A 101 4.53 -13.02 -11.47
N ARG A 102 4.65 -13.71 -10.35
CA ARG A 102 4.33 -15.13 -10.17
C ARG A 102 2.90 -15.36 -9.72
N LYS A 103 2.40 -14.47 -8.85
CA LYS A 103 1.04 -14.56 -8.29
C LYS A 103 0.36 -13.21 -8.27
N MET A 104 -0.90 -13.17 -8.69
CA MET A 104 -1.81 -12.04 -8.50
C MET A 104 -2.88 -12.39 -7.45
N ILE A 105 -3.09 -11.50 -6.49
CA ILE A 105 -4.26 -11.49 -5.61
C ILE A 105 -5.07 -10.26 -6.02
N SER A 106 -6.20 -10.49 -6.69
CA SER A 106 -6.97 -9.41 -7.31
C SER A 106 -8.47 -9.70 -7.31
N SER A 107 -9.28 -8.69 -7.57
CA SER A 107 -10.72 -8.84 -7.66
C SER A 107 -11.25 -8.91 -9.08
N TYR A 108 -10.40 -8.65 -10.07
CA TYR A 108 -10.79 -8.56 -11.46
C TYR A 108 -9.60 -8.81 -12.39
N VAL A 109 -9.79 -9.62 -13.43
CA VAL A 109 -8.76 -9.87 -14.43
C VAL A 109 -8.62 -8.66 -15.36
N GLY A 110 -9.74 -8.00 -15.66
CA GLY A 110 -9.78 -6.78 -16.45
C GLY A 110 -9.70 -7.03 -17.96
N GLU A 111 -9.44 -5.95 -18.69
CA GLU A 111 -9.24 -5.94 -20.14
C GLU A 111 -7.75 -6.11 -20.49
N ASN A 112 -7.04 -6.97 -19.74
CA ASN A 112 -5.64 -7.28 -19.94
C ASN A 112 -5.50 -8.69 -20.53
N LYS A 113 -5.30 -8.77 -21.84
CA LYS A 113 -5.20 -10.04 -22.59
C LYS A 113 -4.01 -10.88 -22.13
N GLU A 114 -2.92 -10.24 -21.76
CA GLU A 114 -1.73 -10.95 -21.26
C GLU A 114 -2.00 -11.56 -19.88
N PHE A 115 -2.77 -10.89 -19.02
CA PHE A 115 -3.21 -11.46 -17.74
C PHE A 115 -4.09 -12.69 -17.97
N GLU A 116 -5.12 -12.56 -18.84
CA GLU A 116 -6.00 -13.67 -19.19
C GLU A 116 -5.21 -14.84 -19.78
N ARG A 117 -4.30 -14.58 -20.71
CA ARG A 117 -3.47 -15.60 -21.34
C ARG A 117 -2.62 -16.35 -20.31
N GLN A 118 -1.93 -15.64 -19.40
CA GLN A 118 -1.07 -16.24 -18.38
C GLN A 118 -1.88 -17.05 -17.35
N LEU A 119 -3.06 -16.58 -16.99
CA LEU A 119 -3.98 -17.33 -16.12
C LEU A 119 -4.41 -18.65 -16.79
N LEU A 120 -4.90 -18.60 -18.02
CA LEU A 120 -5.39 -19.78 -18.74
C LEU A 120 -4.29 -20.79 -19.07
N SER A 121 -3.05 -20.34 -19.28
CA SER A 121 -1.91 -21.22 -19.53
C SER A 121 -1.28 -21.80 -18.25
N GLY A 122 -1.71 -21.33 -17.06
CA GLY A 122 -1.11 -21.73 -15.77
C GLY A 122 0.27 -21.10 -15.49
N GLU A 123 0.72 -20.13 -16.32
CA GLU A 123 1.98 -19.41 -16.08
C GLU A 123 1.89 -18.47 -14.87
N LEU A 124 0.68 -17.97 -14.56
CA LEU A 124 0.40 -17.04 -13.48
C LEU A 124 -0.57 -17.66 -12.48
N GLU A 125 -0.18 -17.75 -11.23
CA GLU A 125 -1.10 -18.07 -10.15
C GLU A 125 -2.03 -16.87 -9.88
N VAL A 126 -3.34 -17.10 -9.83
CA VAL A 126 -4.32 -16.03 -9.59
C VAL A 126 -5.26 -16.44 -8.47
N GLU A 127 -5.33 -15.61 -7.44
CA GLU A 127 -6.31 -15.68 -6.36
C GLU A 127 -7.36 -14.59 -6.60
N LEU A 128 -8.51 -14.97 -7.17
CA LEU A 128 -9.64 -14.05 -7.34
C LEU A 128 -10.39 -13.92 -6.02
N THR A 129 -10.48 -12.70 -5.52
CA THR A 129 -11.14 -12.36 -4.28
C THR A 129 -12.26 -11.35 -4.57
N PRO A 130 -13.49 -11.53 -4.05
CA PRO A 130 -14.54 -10.52 -4.20
C PRO A 130 -14.02 -9.15 -3.76
N GLN A 131 -14.30 -8.09 -4.54
CA GLN A 131 -13.63 -6.79 -4.37
C GLN A 131 -13.77 -6.20 -2.97
N GLY A 132 -14.97 -6.26 -2.38
CA GLY A 132 -15.17 -5.81 -1.00
C GLY A 132 -14.36 -6.62 0.02
N THR A 133 -14.25 -7.95 -0.20
CA THR A 133 -13.41 -8.83 0.61
C THR A 133 -11.92 -8.50 0.45
N LEU A 134 -11.46 -8.25 -0.76
CA LEU A 134 -10.07 -7.82 -1.01
C LEU A 134 -9.76 -6.53 -0.26
N ALA A 135 -10.63 -5.52 -0.37
CA ALA A 135 -10.49 -4.25 0.33
C ALA A 135 -10.43 -4.44 1.86
N GLU A 136 -11.31 -5.28 2.40
CA GLU A 136 -11.37 -5.53 3.84
C GLU A 136 -10.18 -6.37 4.34
N ARG A 137 -9.70 -7.35 3.58
CA ARG A 137 -8.48 -8.11 3.89
C ARG A 137 -7.25 -7.19 3.98
N ILE A 138 -7.13 -6.21 3.07
CA ILE A 138 -6.07 -5.19 3.10
C ILE A 138 -6.25 -4.28 4.31
N ARG A 139 -7.46 -3.77 4.55
CA ARG A 139 -7.75 -2.93 5.72
C ARG A 139 -7.46 -3.64 7.04
N ALA A 140 -7.87 -4.90 7.15
CA ALA A 140 -7.58 -5.75 8.31
C ALA A 140 -6.08 -5.92 8.53
N GLY A 141 -5.30 -6.09 7.44
CA GLY A 141 -3.84 -6.14 7.49
C GLY A 141 -3.22 -4.89 8.11
N GLY A 142 -3.67 -3.72 7.67
CA GLY A 142 -3.23 -2.43 8.21
C GLY A 142 -3.66 -2.17 9.65
N ALA A 143 -4.85 -2.69 10.05
CA ALA A 143 -5.40 -2.54 11.39
C ALA A 143 -4.89 -3.60 12.39
N GLY A 144 -4.14 -4.62 11.94
CA GLY A 144 -3.68 -5.70 12.80
C GLY A 144 -4.79 -6.70 13.18
N ILE A 145 -5.88 -6.78 12.39
CA ILE A 145 -7.00 -7.72 12.58
C ILE A 145 -6.70 -8.99 11.78
N PRO A 146 -6.40 -10.14 12.42
CA PRO A 146 -5.91 -11.33 11.71
C PRO A 146 -6.98 -12.04 10.87
N ALA A 147 -8.26 -11.98 11.28
CA ALA A 147 -9.37 -12.60 10.60
C ALA A 147 -10.69 -11.84 10.87
N PHE A 148 -11.64 -11.98 9.98
CA PHE A 148 -12.98 -11.40 10.06
C PHE A 148 -13.96 -12.24 9.23
N PHE A 149 -15.27 -11.92 9.31
CA PHE A 149 -16.31 -12.66 8.63
C PHE A 149 -17.02 -11.79 7.60
N VAL A 150 -17.23 -12.33 6.39
CA VAL A 150 -17.97 -11.66 5.30
C VAL A 150 -19.00 -12.61 4.67
N PRO A 151 -20.14 -12.11 4.18
CA PRO A 151 -21.13 -12.93 3.49
C PRO A 151 -20.79 -13.18 2.02
N ALA A 152 -19.89 -12.37 1.44
CA ALA A 152 -19.52 -12.46 0.04
C ALA A 152 -18.79 -13.77 -0.28
N GLY A 153 -19.20 -14.43 -1.35
CA GLY A 153 -18.60 -15.67 -1.81
C GLY A 153 -19.16 -16.94 -1.18
N TYR A 154 -20.03 -16.85 -0.16
CA TYR A 154 -20.68 -18.04 0.38
C TYR A 154 -21.51 -18.79 -0.70
N GLY A 155 -21.33 -20.12 -0.77
CA GLY A 155 -21.98 -20.95 -1.78
C GLY A 155 -21.32 -20.92 -3.17
N THR A 156 -20.13 -20.34 -3.29
CA THR A 156 -19.32 -20.34 -4.52
C THR A 156 -17.97 -21.01 -4.27
N GLU A 157 -17.18 -21.22 -5.32
CA GLU A 157 -15.82 -21.75 -5.26
C GLU A 157 -14.90 -20.95 -4.30
N VAL A 158 -15.19 -19.65 -4.11
CA VAL A 158 -14.46 -18.79 -3.16
C VAL A 158 -14.57 -19.30 -1.71
N ALA A 159 -15.63 -20.05 -1.38
CA ALA A 159 -15.86 -20.59 -0.05
C ALA A 159 -15.08 -21.89 0.24
N GLU A 160 -14.50 -22.53 -0.78
CA GLU A 160 -13.85 -23.82 -0.62
C GLU A 160 -12.68 -23.73 0.39
N GLY A 161 -12.72 -24.64 1.37
CA GLY A 161 -11.70 -24.73 2.42
C GLY A 161 -11.74 -23.62 3.49
N LYS A 162 -12.68 -22.68 3.41
CA LYS A 162 -12.83 -21.60 4.40
C LYS A 162 -13.81 -21.97 5.50
N PRO A 163 -13.49 -21.64 6.79
CA PRO A 163 -14.46 -21.78 7.87
C PRO A 163 -15.70 -20.93 7.62
N VAL A 164 -16.85 -21.49 7.97
CA VAL A 164 -18.15 -20.83 7.80
C VAL A 164 -18.80 -20.67 9.18
N ARG A 165 -19.43 -19.51 9.41
CA ARG A 165 -20.20 -19.24 10.62
C ARG A 165 -21.50 -18.53 10.30
N GLU A 166 -22.55 -18.90 11.04
CA GLU A 166 -23.84 -18.22 10.95
C GLU A 166 -23.90 -17.04 11.94
N PHE A 167 -24.39 -15.90 11.44
CA PHE A 167 -24.75 -14.73 12.22
C PHE A 167 -26.12 -14.23 11.77
N ASP A 168 -27.06 -14.09 12.70
CA ASP A 168 -28.42 -13.59 12.44
C ASP A 168 -29.13 -14.29 11.25
N GLY A 169 -28.99 -15.62 11.17
CA GLY A 169 -29.59 -16.43 10.11
C GLY A 169 -28.93 -16.33 8.75
N LYS A 170 -27.75 -15.71 8.66
CA LYS A 170 -26.94 -15.62 7.42
C LYS A 170 -25.57 -16.26 7.60
N MET A 171 -25.12 -16.92 6.55
CA MET A 171 -23.81 -17.58 6.54
C MET A 171 -22.71 -16.60 6.10
N TYR A 172 -21.58 -16.69 6.77
CA TYR A 172 -20.40 -15.87 6.55
C TYR A 172 -19.17 -16.75 6.41
N LEU A 173 -18.24 -16.32 5.56
CA LEU A 173 -16.92 -16.93 5.39
C LEU A 173 -15.90 -16.21 6.30
N GLU A 174 -15.03 -16.98 6.93
CA GLU A 174 -13.86 -16.42 7.58
C GLU A 174 -12.82 -16.05 6.52
N GLU A 175 -12.38 -14.81 6.56
CA GLU A 175 -11.34 -14.27 5.70
C GLU A 175 -10.15 -13.78 6.54
N HIS A 176 -8.95 -13.96 6.02
CA HIS A 176 -7.72 -13.55 6.69
C HIS A 176 -7.16 -12.28 6.07
N TRP A 177 -6.46 -11.50 6.91
CA TRP A 177 -5.79 -10.28 6.48
C TRP A 177 -4.81 -10.50 5.33
N LEU A 178 -4.54 -9.42 4.58
CA LEU A 178 -3.43 -9.34 3.64
C LEU A 178 -2.41 -8.32 4.15
N LYS A 179 -1.15 -8.71 4.12
CA LYS A 179 0.01 -7.86 4.37
C LYS A 179 1.02 -8.02 3.25
N ALA A 180 1.87 -7.00 3.05
CA ALA A 180 2.90 -7.04 2.03
C ALA A 180 4.25 -6.57 2.59
N ASP A 181 5.35 -6.98 1.94
CA ASP A 181 6.68 -6.46 2.24
C ASP A 181 6.75 -4.98 1.89
N PHE A 182 6.16 -4.60 0.74
CA PHE A 182 6.06 -3.22 0.32
C PHE A 182 4.63 -2.90 -0.13
N ALA A 183 4.17 -1.70 0.24
CA ALA A 183 3.02 -1.06 -0.37
C ALA A 183 3.50 0.13 -1.20
N ILE A 184 3.07 0.22 -2.44
CA ILE A 184 3.41 1.31 -3.35
C ILE A 184 2.12 2.01 -3.72
N VAL A 185 1.97 3.24 -3.29
CA VAL A 185 0.73 4.01 -3.45
C VAL A 185 0.99 5.33 -4.18
N LYS A 186 -0.03 5.82 -4.87
CA LYS A 186 0.00 7.14 -5.50
C LYS A 186 -0.95 8.09 -4.79
N ALA A 187 -0.47 9.29 -4.44
CA ALA A 187 -1.29 10.36 -3.91
C ALA A 187 -1.21 11.62 -4.80
N TRP A 188 -2.17 12.53 -4.61
CA TRP A 188 -2.15 13.84 -5.25
C TRP A 188 -1.09 14.72 -4.62
N LYS A 189 -1.15 14.89 -3.29
CA LYS A 189 -0.17 15.65 -2.52
C LYS A 189 0.40 14.82 -1.40
N GLY A 190 1.65 15.09 -1.06
CA GLY A 190 2.27 14.57 0.14
C GLY A 190 3.24 15.59 0.71
N ASP A 191 3.45 15.54 2.02
CA ASP A 191 4.47 16.35 2.66
C ASP A 191 5.74 15.56 2.96
N THR A 192 6.82 16.25 3.32
CA THR A 192 8.12 15.64 3.61
C THR A 192 8.10 14.67 4.80
N HIS A 193 7.05 14.69 5.62
CA HIS A 193 6.81 13.72 6.70
C HIS A 193 5.98 12.51 6.26
N GLY A 194 5.53 12.49 5.00
CA GLY A 194 4.78 11.38 4.43
C GLY A 194 3.27 11.43 4.66
N ASN A 195 2.70 12.54 5.12
CA ASN A 195 1.26 12.72 5.14
C ASN A 195 0.73 12.83 3.71
N LEU A 196 -0.38 12.13 3.40
CA LEU A 196 -0.89 12.03 2.04
C LEU A 196 -2.33 12.54 1.92
N VAL A 197 -2.57 13.23 0.80
CA VAL A 197 -3.90 13.65 0.34
C VAL A 197 -4.14 13.05 -1.04
N TYR A 198 -5.20 12.26 -1.18
CA TYR A 198 -5.64 11.71 -2.46
C TYR A 198 -6.66 12.63 -3.11
N LYS A 199 -6.85 12.47 -4.43
CA LYS A 199 -7.78 13.28 -5.19
C LYS A 199 -8.83 12.42 -5.87
N HIS A 200 -10.11 12.71 -5.59
CA HIS A 200 -11.25 12.04 -6.21
C HIS A 200 -11.17 10.51 -6.13
N THR A 201 -11.43 9.84 -7.25
CA THR A 201 -11.44 8.37 -7.35
C THR A 201 -10.06 7.72 -7.21
N ALA A 202 -8.97 8.48 -7.29
CA ALA A 202 -7.61 7.99 -7.01
C ALA A 202 -7.37 7.67 -5.52
N ASN A 203 -8.31 7.98 -4.63
CA ASN A 203 -8.29 7.52 -3.24
C ASN A 203 -8.39 5.99 -3.15
N ASN A 204 -9.34 5.39 -3.84
CA ASN A 204 -9.59 3.95 -4.03
C ASN A 204 -8.83 3.01 -3.05
N PHE A 205 -8.05 2.05 -3.54
CA PHE A 205 -7.27 1.12 -2.72
C PHE A 205 -6.02 1.74 -2.09
N ASN A 206 -5.57 2.92 -2.56
CA ASN A 206 -4.34 3.56 -2.12
C ASN A 206 -4.29 3.76 -0.60
N GLN A 207 -5.37 4.29 -0.01
CA GLN A 207 -5.42 4.59 1.42
C GLN A 207 -5.28 3.32 2.28
N ALA A 208 -6.01 2.27 1.95
CA ALA A 208 -5.97 1.01 2.71
C ALA A 208 -4.60 0.32 2.55
N MET A 209 -4.07 0.25 1.33
CA MET A 209 -2.79 -0.38 1.04
C MET A 209 -1.62 0.32 1.73
N ALA A 210 -1.67 1.66 1.84
CA ALA A 210 -0.64 2.42 2.55
C ALA A 210 -0.44 1.98 4.00
N THR A 211 -1.45 1.38 4.63
CA THR A 211 -1.39 0.92 6.03
C THR A 211 -0.92 -0.53 6.18
N ALA A 212 -0.96 -1.32 5.10
CA ALA A 212 -0.80 -2.78 5.15
C ALA A 212 0.57 -3.28 4.65
N GLY A 213 1.43 -2.38 4.16
CA GLY A 213 2.81 -2.69 3.81
C GLY A 213 3.75 -2.59 5.02
N ARG A 214 4.77 -3.45 5.08
CA ARG A 214 5.87 -3.30 6.04
C ARG A 214 6.68 -2.03 5.76
N ILE A 215 6.88 -1.71 4.48
CA ILE A 215 7.46 -0.47 3.98
C ILE A 215 6.46 0.12 2.98
N THR A 216 6.04 1.35 3.20
CA THR A 216 5.16 2.06 2.28
C THR A 216 5.92 3.15 1.53
N ILE A 217 5.85 3.08 0.21
CA ILE A 217 6.39 4.03 -0.75
C ILE A 217 5.22 4.87 -1.27
N ALA A 218 5.32 6.18 -1.15
CA ALA A 218 4.35 7.10 -1.72
C ALA A 218 4.94 7.87 -2.90
N GLU A 219 4.35 7.69 -4.06
CA GLU A 219 4.57 8.49 -5.26
C GLU A 219 3.53 9.61 -5.27
N VAL A 220 3.95 10.88 -5.32
CA VAL A 220 3.04 12.02 -5.25
C VAL A 220 3.18 12.93 -6.46
N GLU A 221 2.07 13.57 -6.87
CA GLU A 221 2.10 14.55 -7.95
C GLU A 221 2.74 15.87 -7.48
N GLU A 222 2.52 16.22 -6.21
CA GLU A 222 3.04 17.43 -5.58
C GLU A 222 3.60 17.12 -4.20
N LEU A 223 4.90 17.32 -4.02
CA LEU A 223 5.58 17.20 -2.74
C LEU A 223 5.71 18.59 -2.10
N VAL A 224 5.15 18.74 -0.91
CA VAL A 224 5.12 20.02 -0.19
C VAL A 224 5.89 19.94 1.13
N PRO A 225 6.31 21.09 1.70
CA PRO A 225 6.92 21.12 3.03
C PRO A 225 5.97 20.58 4.11
N ALA A 226 6.53 19.96 5.15
CA ALA A 226 5.77 19.54 6.32
C ALA A 226 5.01 20.72 6.96
N GLY A 227 3.76 20.47 7.37
CA GLY A 227 2.89 21.50 7.96
C GLY A 227 2.14 22.35 6.94
N THR A 228 2.34 22.15 5.63
CA THR A 228 1.60 22.87 4.57
C THR A 228 0.22 22.27 4.31
N LEU A 229 0.06 20.96 4.50
CA LEU A 229 -1.22 20.28 4.33
C LEU A 229 -2.16 20.61 5.49
N ASP A 230 -3.43 20.86 5.20
CA ASP A 230 -4.46 21.00 6.23
C ASP A 230 -4.62 19.65 6.98
N PRO A 231 -4.38 19.61 8.30
CA PRO A 231 -4.45 18.39 9.08
C PRO A 231 -5.83 17.72 9.05
N ASN A 232 -6.91 18.47 8.81
CA ASN A 232 -8.27 17.92 8.69
C ASN A 232 -8.51 17.19 7.36
N HIS A 233 -7.65 17.38 6.37
CA HIS A 233 -7.77 16.81 5.04
C HIS A 233 -6.69 15.75 4.74
N ILE A 234 -5.91 15.34 5.74
CA ILE A 234 -4.94 14.24 5.58
C ILE A 234 -5.70 12.91 5.57
N HIS A 235 -5.61 12.19 4.45
CA HIS A 235 -6.25 10.89 4.28
C HIS A 235 -5.38 9.75 4.84
N THR A 236 -4.06 9.80 4.65
CA THR A 236 -3.10 8.84 5.22
C THR A 236 -2.09 9.59 6.07
N PRO A 237 -2.05 9.34 7.38
CA PRO A 237 -1.02 9.90 8.26
C PRO A 237 0.38 9.41 7.89
N GLY A 238 1.36 10.29 7.99
CA GLY A 238 2.75 10.00 7.60
C GLY A 238 3.38 8.82 8.33
N VAL A 239 2.87 8.42 9.49
CA VAL A 239 3.38 7.27 10.26
C VAL A 239 3.38 5.97 9.43
N PHE A 240 2.50 5.85 8.46
CA PHE A 240 2.41 4.69 7.57
C PHE A 240 3.39 4.73 6.40
N VAL A 241 3.97 5.89 6.08
CA VAL A 241 4.81 6.10 4.90
C VAL A 241 6.28 6.15 5.32
N GLN A 242 7.12 5.32 4.72
CA GLN A 242 8.56 5.29 4.98
C GLN A 242 9.35 6.02 3.91
N ARG A 243 8.85 6.08 2.67
CA ARG A 243 9.52 6.77 1.56
C ARG A 243 8.51 7.55 0.75
N ILE A 244 8.88 8.75 0.35
CA ILE A 244 8.04 9.62 -0.49
C ILE A 244 8.90 10.33 -1.53
N PHE A 245 8.39 10.46 -2.75
CA PHE A 245 9.03 11.26 -3.80
C PHE A 245 7.98 11.90 -4.71
N GLN A 246 8.35 12.99 -5.36
CA GLN A 246 7.53 13.58 -6.40
C GLN A 246 7.78 12.88 -7.72
N GLY A 247 6.73 12.26 -8.26
CA GLY A 247 6.76 11.65 -9.58
C GLY A 247 6.55 12.69 -10.69
N SER A 248 6.72 12.26 -11.92
CA SER A 248 6.60 13.13 -13.09
C SER A 248 6.03 12.38 -14.30
N ASN A 249 5.66 13.13 -15.34
CA ASN A 249 5.25 12.60 -16.64
C ASN A 249 4.09 11.58 -16.57
N TYR A 250 3.12 11.82 -15.70
CA TYR A 250 1.96 10.97 -15.57
C TYR A 250 1.07 11.00 -16.80
N GLU A 251 0.69 9.83 -17.30
CA GLU A 251 -0.31 9.71 -18.38
C GLU A 251 -1.73 9.79 -17.85
N LYS A 252 -1.96 9.35 -16.59
CA LYS A 252 -3.26 9.36 -15.90
C LYS A 252 -4.37 8.72 -16.73
N ARG A 253 -4.09 7.55 -17.27
CA ARG A 253 -5.11 6.79 -18.00
C ARG A 253 -6.24 6.33 -17.07
N ILE A 254 -7.44 6.24 -17.64
CA ILE A 254 -8.53 5.44 -17.10
C ILE A 254 -8.79 4.37 -18.14
N GLU A 255 -8.38 3.13 -17.86
CA GLU A 255 -8.39 2.02 -18.79
C GLU A 255 -7.72 2.43 -20.15
N PHE A 256 -8.46 2.43 -21.26
CA PHE A 256 -7.95 2.85 -22.57
C PHE A 256 -8.01 4.36 -22.80
N ALA A 257 -8.61 5.14 -21.90
CA ALA A 257 -8.71 6.58 -22.03
C ALA A 257 -7.75 7.31 -21.09
N THR A 258 -7.36 8.54 -21.48
CA THR A 258 -6.64 9.46 -20.60
C THR A 258 -7.58 10.51 -20.03
N THR A 259 -7.38 10.88 -18.76
CA THR A 259 -8.03 12.07 -18.18
C THR A 259 -7.13 13.28 -18.33
N ARG A 260 -7.71 14.36 -18.76
CA ARG A 260 -7.03 15.66 -18.85
C ARG A 260 -7.30 16.51 -17.60
#